data_24bad133d5f19911dfa86159738113d9
#
_entry.id   24bad133d5f19911dfa86159738113d9
#
_cell.length_a   1.000
_cell.length_b   1.000
_cell.length_c   1.000
_cell.angle_alpha   90.00
_cell.angle_beta   90.00
_cell.angle_gamma   90.00
#
_symmetry.space_group_name_H-M   'P 1'
#
loop_
_entity.id
_entity.type
_entity.pdbx_description
1 polymer ?
#
loop_
_entity_poly.entity_id
_entity_poly.type
_entity_poly.pdbx_seq_one_letter_code
_entity_poly.pdbx_strand_id
1 'polypeptide(L)'
;ERYEIFFGDGIFGKALEEGNYITANYITSNGDSGNGISSFQFSGRLTYTRNAQTYSVTSGISLLTTGVTSSGGDTIESVESIRRYAPRIYASQNRALTASDYETLIPAKIYPETESISVFGGEELVPPQYGKVFISIKPRTGDFLPNLIKQNIKNKLKKFAVAGIVPEILDLKYLYIEVDSKVYYNTNMAPSPELVSSTIQNNANKYAESTELNKYGARFKYSKFLKVVDDSHESVTSNITTLRMRRDLRVVLNGFAEYQIGFGNKFQVKDPDGFNIKTSAFRIDGISQDVYLGDLPRPDRETGTLFFFSLPAVGSQTPTIVRRNVGFIDYINGVITINPV
;
A
#
# COMPACT_ATOMS: atom_id res chain seq x y z
N GLU A 1 26.07 1.54 18.50
CA GLU A 1 26.22 2.92 18.01
C GLU A 1 26.29 3.87 19.21
N ARG A 2 27.16 4.87 19.14
CA ARG A 2 27.33 5.89 20.17
C ARG A 2 27.00 7.25 19.56
N TYR A 3 26.26 8.07 20.26
CA TYR A 3 26.05 9.47 19.88
C TYR A 3 27.27 10.28 20.32
N GLU A 4 27.80 11.07 19.40
CA GLU A 4 28.90 11.99 19.67
C GLU A 4 28.39 13.42 19.53
N ILE A 5 28.78 14.28 20.42
CA ILE A 5 28.44 15.71 20.41
C ILE A 5 29.70 16.46 19.98
N PHE A 6 29.63 17.12 18.85
CA PHE A 6 30.71 17.98 18.35
C PHE A 6 30.37 19.45 18.67
N PHE A 7 31.37 20.15 19.13
CA PHE A 7 31.29 21.58 19.37
C PHE A 7 32.05 22.32 18.27
N GLY A 8 31.68 23.57 18.02
CA GLY A 8 32.35 24.42 17.05
C GLY A 8 33.74 24.83 17.48
N ASP A 9 34.53 25.31 16.51
CA ASP A 9 35.88 25.88 16.73
C ASP A 9 35.91 27.38 16.96
N GLY A 10 34.73 28.02 17.04
CA GLY A 10 34.57 29.46 17.18
C GLY A 10 34.41 30.20 15.85
N ILE A 11 34.66 29.52 14.70
CA ILE A 11 34.43 30.03 13.36
C ILE A 11 33.14 29.41 12.81
N PHE A 12 33.01 28.08 12.87
CA PHE A 12 31.83 27.33 12.49
C PHE A 12 31.18 26.70 13.73
N GLY A 13 30.36 27.51 14.45
CA GLY A 13 29.72 27.11 15.68
C GLY A 13 30.48 27.63 16.92
N LYS A 14 29.82 27.52 18.08
CA LYS A 14 30.37 27.99 19.34
C LYS A 14 31.44 27.03 19.87
N ALA A 15 32.66 27.55 20.11
CA ALA A 15 33.71 26.80 20.82
C ALA A 15 33.39 26.71 22.32
N LEU A 16 33.86 25.68 22.98
CA LEU A 16 33.81 25.56 24.43
C LEU A 16 34.91 26.41 25.07
N GLU A 17 34.54 27.11 26.14
CA GLU A 17 35.45 27.87 26.96
C GLU A 17 35.59 27.21 28.32
N GLU A 18 36.68 27.53 29.04
CA GLU A 18 36.90 27.03 30.39
C GLU A 18 35.77 27.50 31.33
N GLY A 19 35.19 26.58 32.10
CA GLY A 19 34.04 26.82 32.94
C GLY A 19 32.65 26.65 32.31
N ASN A 20 32.57 26.24 31.04
CA ASN A 20 31.30 25.91 30.45
C ASN A 20 30.74 24.57 30.99
N TYR A 21 29.46 24.57 31.37
CA TYR A 21 28.74 23.36 31.77
C TYR A 21 27.98 22.81 30.59
N ILE A 22 28.14 21.49 30.34
CA ILE A 22 27.43 20.75 29.28
C ILE A 22 26.41 19.87 29.97
N THR A 23 25.12 20.13 29.73
CA THR A 23 24.04 19.28 30.19
C THR A 23 23.41 18.55 28.99
N ALA A 24 23.53 17.24 28.95
CA ALA A 24 22.92 16.41 27.93
C ALA A 24 21.70 15.69 28.50
N ASN A 25 20.52 16.03 28.01
CA ASN A 25 19.28 15.32 28.33
C ASN A 25 18.98 14.35 27.17
N TYR A 26 18.83 13.10 27.49
CA TYR A 26 18.51 12.06 26.48
C TYR A 26 17.41 11.14 26.98
N ILE A 27 16.70 10.56 26.03
CA ILE A 27 15.63 9.60 26.29
C ILE A 27 16.14 8.22 25.85
N THR A 28 15.99 7.24 26.72
CA THR A 28 16.21 5.83 26.37
C THR A 28 14.87 5.17 26.07
N SER A 29 14.81 4.39 25.01
CA SER A 29 13.62 3.62 24.65
C SER A 29 13.99 2.20 24.25
N ASN A 30 13.03 1.29 24.37
CA ASN A 30 13.22 -0.11 23.94
C ASN A 30 12.86 -0.32 22.47
N GLY A 31 12.81 0.76 21.68
CA GLY A 31 12.48 0.70 20.26
C GLY A 31 11.04 0.22 20.02
N ASP A 32 10.90 -0.78 19.16
CA ASP A 32 9.63 -1.38 18.77
C ASP A 32 9.10 -2.45 19.74
N SER A 33 9.94 -2.91 20.68
CA SER A 33 9.58 -3.99 21.60
C SER A 33 8.43 -3.67 22.55
N GLY A 34 8.08 -2.39 22.68
CA GLY A 34 6.92 -1.92 23.44
C GLY A 34 5.61 -1.86 22.64
N ASN A 35 5.61 -2.20 21.34
CA ASN A 35 4.41 -2.16 20.51
C ASN A 35 3.52 -3.38 20.75
N GLY A 36 2.20 -3.19 20.60
CA GLY A 36 1.22 -4.28 20.70
C GLY A 36 0.81 -4.66 22.12
N ILE A 37 1.30 -3.95 23.14
CA ILE A 37 0.89 -4.19 24.53
C ILE A 37 -0.55 -3.70 24.71
N SER A 38 -1.42 -4.57 25.22
CA SER A 38 -2.85 -4.30 25.45
C SER A 38 -3.22 -4.21 26.94
N SER A 39 -2.29 -4.57 27.84
CA SER A 39 -2.52 -4.53 29.28
C SER A 39 -1.63 -3.45 29.92
N PHE A 40 -2.25 -2.55 30.64
CA PHE A 40 -1.55 -1.43 31.28
C PHE A 40 -1.94 -1.37 32.76
N GLN A 41 -0.97 -1.03 33.61
CA GLN A 41 -1.19 -0.77 35.02
C GLN A 41 -0.65 0.61 35.38
N PHE A 42 -1.43 1.39 36.10
CA PHE A 42 -0.97 2.67 36.62
C PHE A 42 -0.23 2.44 37.94
N SER A 43 1.06 2.72 37.95
CA SER A 43 1.93 2.63 39.14
C SER A 43 2.39 3.98 39.68
N GLY A 44 1.96 5.09 39.03
CA GLY A 44 2.32 6.44 39.39
C GLY A 44 1.48 7.06 40.51
N ARG A 45 1.80 8.29 40.85
CA ARG A 45 1.03 9.12 41.79
C ARG A 45 0.49 10.35 41.05
N LEU A 46 -0.83 10.49 41.02
CA LEU A 46 -1.47 11.68 40.48
C LEU A 46 -1.66 12.70 41.63
N THR A 47 -1.22 13.93 41.36
CA THR A 47 -1.41 15.01 42.29
C THR A 47 -1.99 16.23 41.56
N TYR A 48 -2.81 17.00 42.22
CA TYR A 48 -3.27 18.30 41.75
C TYR A 48 -3.03 19.39 42.80
N THR A 49 -2.79 20.60 42.37
CA THR A 49 -2.56 21.75 43.26
C THR A 49 -3.78 22.65 43.20
N ARG A 50 -4.34 22.96 44.40
CA ARG A 50 -5.43 23.90 44.58
C ARG A 50 -5.10 24.82 45.77
N ASN A 51 -5.22 26.13 45.61
CA ASN A 51 -4.90 27.13 46.65
C ASN A 51 -3.49 26.96 47.25
N ALA A 52 -2.50 26.74 46.36
CA ALA A 52 -1.10 26.49 46.74
C ALA A 52 -0.85 25.20 47.58
N GLN A 53 -1.86 24.37 47.80
CA GLN A 53 -1.72 23.05 48.43
C GLN A 53 -1.79 21.94 47.40
N THR A 54 -0.94 20.91 47.54
CA THR A 54 -0.88 19.74 46.68
C THR A 54 -1.66 18.57 47.28
N TYR A 55 -2.60 18.04 46.55
CA TYR A 55 -3.45 16.93 46.94
C TYR A 55 -3.12 15.70 46.08
N SER A 56 -3.18 14.51 46.67
CA SER A 56 -3.04 13.24 45.95
C SER A 56 -4.41 12.70 45.56
N VAL A 57 -4.53 12.23 44.32
CA VAL A 57 -5.72 11.49 43.85
C VAL A 57 -5.59 10.04 44.31
N THR A 58 -6.48 9.61 45.20
CA THR A 58 -6.46 8.26 45.79
C THR A 58 -7.56 7.35 45.30
N SER A 59 -8.55 7.87 44.58
CA SER A 59 -9.69 7.11 44.05
C SER A 59 -10.18 7.70 42.73
N GLY A 60 -10.97 6.91 41.98
CA GLY A 60 -11.55 7.33 40.70
C GLY A 60 -10.58 7.26 39.53
N ILE A 61 -9.42 6.59 39.68
CA ILE A 61 -8.48 6.36 38.57
C ILE A 61 -8.89 5.05 37.90
N SER A 62 -9.25 5.12 36.63
CA SER A 62 -9.47 3.96 35.77
C SER A 62 -8.67 4.08 34.50
N LEU A 63 -8.14 2.94 34.03
CA LEU A 63 -7.46 2.84 32.76
C LEU A 63 -8.44 2.39 31.69
N LEU A 64 -8.58 3.17 30.64
CA LEU A 64 -9.33 2.79 29.46
C LEU A 64 -8.44 1.90 28.58
N THR A 65 -8.55 0.57 28.77
CA THR A 65 -7.72 -0.42 28.07
C THR A 65 -8.46 -1.11 26.93
N THR A 66 -9.77 -0.89 26.77
CA THR A 66 -10.56 -1.57 25.75
C THR A 66 -10.24 -1.04 24.36
N GLY A 67 -9.63 -1.87 23.51
CA GLY A 67 -9.30 -1.53 22.12
C GLY A 67 -8.09 -0.62 21.96
N VAL A 68 -7.32 -0.38 23.01
CA VAL A 68 -6.08 0.41 22.97
C VAL A 68 -4.88 -0.53 23.06
N THR A 69 -4.01 -0.44 22.07
CA THR A 69 -2.69 -1.10 22.09
C THR A 69 -1.60 -0.04 22.00
N SER A 70 -0.47 -0.30 22.65
CA SER A 70 0.71 0.56 22.51
C SER A 70 1.23 0.52 21.08
N SER A 71 1.61 1.66 20.54
CA SER A 71 2.15 1.80 19.18
C SER A 71 3.06 3.01 19.11
N GLY A 72 3.86 3.09 18.05
CA GLY A 72 4.75 4.25 17.79
C GLY A 72 6.18 4.04 18.25
N GLY A 73 6.52 2.85 18.78
CA GLY A 73 7.91 2.45 18.93
C GLY A 73 8.47 2.03 17.57
N ASP A 74 9.70 2.42 17.26
CA ASP A 74 10.40 2.03 16.03
C ASP A 74 11.89 1.80 16.35
N THR A 75 12.57 1.14 15.45
CA THR A 75 14.03 1.00 15.50
C THR A 75 14.71 2.36 15.25
N ILE A 76 16.01 2.44 15.56
CA ILE A 76 16.78 3.67 15.30
C ILE A 76 16.70 4.00 13.80
N GLU A 77 16.35 5.25 13.49
CA GLU A 77 16.24 5.71 12.11
C GLU A 77 17.58 5.57 11.38
N SER A 78 17.55 5.04 10.17
CA SER A 78 18.76 4.86 9.37
C SER A 78 19.33 6.19 8.89
N VAL A 79 20.64 6.27 8.71
CA VAL A 79 21.33 7.46 8.18
C VAL A 79 20.78 7.88 6.80
N GLU A 80 20.39 6.90 5.98
CA GLU A 80 19.78 7.18 4.66
C GLU A 80 18.41 7.81 4.78
N SER A 81 17.59 7.36 5.74
CA SER A 81 16.30 7.97 6.06
C SER A 81 16.50 9.42 6.51
N ILE A 82 17.43 9.66 7.43
CA ILE A 82 17.75 11.02 7.94
C ILE A 82 18.21 11.92 6.77
N ARG A 83 19.12 11.46 5.93
CA ARG A 83 19.57 12.20 4.75
C ARG A 83 18.42 12.56 3.81
N ARG A 84 17.46 11.67 3.65
CA ARG A 84 16.33 11.88 2.76
C ARG A 84 15.29 12.84 3.36
N TYR A 85 14.94 12.68 4.63
CA TYR A 85 13.82 13.39 5.25
C TYR A 85 14.21 14.69 5.94
N ALA A 86 15.38 14.79 6.59
CA ALA A 86 15.76 15.96 7.34
C ALA A 86 15.76 17.27 6.52
N PRO A 87 16.34 17.35 5.32
CA PRO A 87 16.29 18.55 4.48
C PRO A 87 14.87 18.93 4.07
N ARG A 88 14.03 17.94 3.80
CA ARG A 88 12.64 18.14 3.38
C ARG A 88 11.76 18.63 4.54
N ILE A 89 11.93 18.06 5.73
CA ILE A 89 11.25 18.53 6.95
C ILE A 89 11.66 19.97 7.28
N TYR A 90 12.94 20.29 7.14
CA TYR A 90 13.42 21.66 7.33
C TYR A 90 12.81 22.63 6.31
N ALA A 91 12.80 22.25 5.03
CA ALA A 91 12.22 23.05 3.95
C ALA A 91 10.71 23.27 4.11
N SER A 92 9.96 22.26 4.60
CA SER A 92 8.51 22.36 4.84
C SER A 92 8.15 23.33 5.97
N GLN A 93 9.10 23.68 6.86
CA GLN A 93 8.88 24.54 8.03
C GLN A 93 7.65 24.12 8.86
N ASN A 94 7.42 22.83 9.01
CA ASN A 94 6.25 22.24 9.67
C ASN A 94 4.89 22.63 9.03
N ARG A 95 4.86 22.91 7.74
CA ARG A 95 3.64 23.15 6.98
C ARG A 95 3.54 22.15 5.84
N ALA A 96 2.35 21.65 5.56
CA ALA A 96 2.05 20.77 4.45
C ALA A 96 1.32 21.58 3.37
N LEU A 97 2.05 22.00 2.34
CA LEU A 97 1.54 22.79 1.23
C LEU A 97 1.61 22.01 -0.09
N THR A 98 2.74 21.38 -0.34
CA THR A 98 2.99 20.61 -1.57
C THR A 98 2.79 19.10 -1.33
N ALA A 99 2.56 18.32 -2.39
CA ALA A 99 2.50 16.86 -2.32
C ALA A 99 3.74 16.28 -1.61
N SER A 100 4.92 16.79 -1.90
CA SER A 100 6.18 16.37 -1.28
C SER A 100 6.24 16.65 0.22
N ASP A 101 5.59 17.72 0.71
CA ASP A 101 5.53 18.00 2.15
C ASP A 101 4.69 16.94 2.86
N TYR A 102 3.53 16.58 2.30
CA TYR A 102 2.69 15.51 2.84
C TYR A 102 3.42 14.16 2.82
N GLU A 103 4.10 13.82 1.70
CA GLU A 103 4.89 12.59 1.59
C GLU A 103 6.01 12.50 2.63
N THR A 104 6.53 13.64 3.07
CA THR A 104 7.60 13.72 4.07
C THR A 104 7.05 13.73 5.50
N LEU A 105 6.05 14.59 5.77
CA LEU A 105 5.52 14.79 7.12
C LEU A 105 4.73 13.59 7.64
N ILE A 106 4.02 12.88 6.75
CA ILE A 106 3.19 11.75 7.18
C ILE A 106 4.05 10.63 7.77
N PRO A 107 5.03 10.05 7.06
CA PRO A 107 5.85 8.99 7.65
C PRO A 107 6.73 9.48 8.79
N ALA A 108 7.24 10.73 8.73
CA ALA A 108 8.17 11.23 9.72
C ALA A 108 7.52 11.62 11.06
N LYS A 109 6.26 12.14 11.06
CA LYS A 109 5.67 12.75 12.26
C LYS A 109 4.25 12.29 12.59
N ILE A 110 3.51 11.78 11.60
CA ILE A 110 2.07 11.55 11.74
C ILE A 110 1.75 10.08 11.86
N TYR A 111 2.28 9.27 10.94
CA TYR A 111 2.07 7.84 10.87
C TYR A 111 3.35 7.11 10.44
N PRO A 112 4.26 6.78 11.38
CA PRO A 112 5.54 6.11 11.11
C PRO A 112 5.39 4.72 10.49
N GLU A 113 4.26 4.04 10.72
CA GLU A 113 3.92 2.74 10.14
C GLU A 113 3.65 2.79 8.62
N THR A 114 4.05 3.88 7.97
CA THR A 114 3.96 4.03 6.51
C THR A 114 5.09 3.27 5.83
N GLU A 115 4.76 2.30 4.99
CA GLU A 115 5.72 1.62 4.12
C GLU A 115 5.96 2.43 2.84
N SER A 116 4.89 2.86 2.22
CA SER A 116 4.93 3.68 1.00
C SER A 116 3.75 4.65 0.97
N ILE A 117 3.96 5.80 0.38
CA ILE A 117 2.96 6.86 0.29
C ILE A 117 2.97 7.47 -1.11
N SER A 118 1.80 7.84 -1.59
CA SER A 118 1.62 8.61 -2.81
C SER A 118 0.66 9.77 -2.52
N VAL A 119 1.04 10.95 -2.92
CA VAL A 119 0.26 12.17 -2.74
C VAL A 119 0.15 12.88 -4.08
N PHE A 120 -1.05 13.34 -4.43
CA PHE A 120 -1.31 14.11 -5.64
C PHE A 120 -2.38 15.17 -5.39
N GLY A 121 -2.32 16.23 -6.16
CA GLY A 121 -3.30 17.32 -6.08
C GLY A 121 -4.62 16.95 -6.75
N GLY A 122 -5.71 17.55 -6.28
CA GLY A 122 -7.01 17.34 -6.90
C GLY A 122 -7.12 17.90 -8.32
N GLU A 123 -6.23 18.78 -8.74
CA GLU A 123 -6.10 19.26 -10.11
C GLU A 123 -5.70 18.19 -11.12
N GLU A 124 -5.06 17.10 -10.65
CA GLU A 124 -4.67 15.96 -11.50
C GLU A 124 -5.84 15.03 -11.84
N LEU A 125 -6.98 15.20 -11.18
CA LEU A 125 -8.16 14.37 -11.43
C LEU A 125 -8.98 14.86 -12.64
N VAL A 126 -9.75 13.95 -13.21
CA VAL A 126 -10.71 14.26 -14.26
C VAL A 126 -12.12 13.84 -13.79
N PRO A 127 -13.03 14.78 -13.47
CA PRO A 127 -12.86 16.24 -13.48
C PRO A 127 -11.99 16.75 -12.32
N PRO A 128 -11.29 17.91 -12.47
CA PRO A 128 -10.44 18.46 -11.42
C PRO A 128 -11.22 18.82 -10.14
N GLN A 129 -10.61 18.56 -8.97
CA GLN A 129 -11.13 18.91 -7.66
C GLN A 129 -10.18 19.84 -6.93
N TYR A 130 -10.26 21.13 -7.19
CA TYR A 130 -9.39 22.14 -6.60
C TYR A 130 -9.56 22.25 -5.08
N GLY A 131 -8.48 22.60 -4.39
CA GLY A 131 -8.46 22.73 -2.94
C GLY A 131 -8.40 21.40 -2.18
N LYS A 132 -8.22 20.29 -2.88
CA LYS A 132 -8.06 18.96 -2.28
C LYS A 132 -6.69 18.39 -2.57
N VAL A 133 -6.16 17.65 -1.60
CA VAL A 133 -4.98 16.80 -1.74
C VAL A 133 -5.37 15.37 -1.42
N PHE A 134 -5.09 14.48 -2.33
CA PHE A 134 -5.37 13.06 -2.18
C PHE A 134 -4.12 12.32 -1.72
N ILE A 135 -4.28 11.53 -0.66
CA ILE A 135 -3.21 10.83 0.01
C ILE A 135 -3.57 9.35 0.01
N SER A 136 -2.68 8.53 -0.51
CA SER A 136 -2.82 7.09 -0.48
C SER A 136 -1.62 6.49 0.26
N ILE A 137 -1.87 5.75 1.34
CA ILE A 137 -0.84 5.25 2.25
C ILE A 137 -0.89 3.73 2.26
N LYS A 138 0.26 3.09 2.03
CA LYS A 138 0.46 1.67 2.28
C LYS A 138 1.03 1.50 3.69
N PRO A 139 0.32 0.82 4.61
CA PRO A 139 0.86 0.52 5.93
C PRO A 139 1.93 -0.59 5.83
N ARG A 140 2.84 -0.67 6.79
CA ARG A 140 3.82 -1.77 6.92
C ARG A 140 3.14 -3.09 7.22
N THR A 141 2.04 -3.06 7.96
CA THR A 141 1.28 -4.25 8.33
C THR A 141 -0.13 -4.16 7.78
N GLY A 142 -0.54 -5.17 7.02
CA GLY A 142 -1.87 -5.23 6.41
C GLY A 142 -1.99 -4.48 5.08
N ASP A 143 -3.12 -4.68 4.42
CA ASP A 143 -3.37 -4.16 3.06
C ASP A 143 -4.16 -2.85 3.05
N PHE A 144 -4.83 -2.50 4.13
CA PHE A 144 -5.73 -1.34 4.19
C PHE A 144 -5.58 -0.58 5.51
N LEU A 145 -5.77 0.73 5.45
CA LEU A 145 -5.92 1.56 6.63
C LEU A 145 -7.36 1.50 7.16
N PRO A 146 -7.58 1.10 8.42
CA PRO A 146 -8.88 1.21 9.07
C PRO A 146 -9.37 2.66 9.11
N ASN A 147 -10.69 2.85 9.05
CA ASN A 147 -11.29 4.20 9.05
C ASN A 147 -10.89 5.03 10.28
N LEU A 148 -10.75 4.41 11.43
CA LEU A 148 -10.29 5.08 12.64
C LEU A 148 -8.87 5.66 12.48
N ILE A 149 -7.96 4.90 11.89
CA ILE A 149 -6.58 5.36 11.62
C ILE A 149 -6.59 6.50 10.60
N LYS A 150 -7.39 6.41 9.54
CA LYS A 150 -7.56 7.51 8.56
C LYS A 150 -8.03 8.80 9.23
N GLN A 151 -9.00 8.71 10.14
CA GLN A 151 -9.50 9.85 10.92
C GLN A 151 -8.39 10.43 11.82
N ASN A 152 -7.64 9.58 12.50
CA ASN A 152 -6.53 10.01 13.35
C ASN A 152 -5.44 10.72 12.54
N ILE A 153 -5.08 10.20 11.37
CA ILE A 153 -4.12 10.85 10.46
C ILE A 153 -4.66 12.21 10.02
N LYS A 154 -5.92 12.30 9.59
CA LYS A 154 -6.56 13.57 9.20
C LYS A 154 -6.54 14.57 10.35
N ASN A 155 -6.83 14.15 11.57
CA ASN A 155 -6.82 15.06 12.75
C ASN A 155 -5.41 15.55 13.09
N LYS A 156 -4.38 14.70 12.98
CA LYS A 156 -2.99 15.10 13.16
C LYS A 156 -2.52 16.05 12.05
N LEU A 157 -2.94 15.81 10.80
CA LEU A 157 -2.62 16.66 9.65
C LEU A 157 -3.15 18.08 9.77
N LYS A 158 -4.27 18.31 10.47
CA LYS A 158 -4.81 19.65 10.72
C LYS A 158 -3.80 20.62 11.36
N LYS A 159 -2.83 20.11 12.10
CA LYS A 159 -1.77 20.94 12.73
C LYS A 159 -0.75 21.49 11.72
N PHE A 160 -0.66 20.85 10.58
CA PHE A 160 0.32 21.15 9.51
C PHE A 160 -0.34 21.72 8.25
N ALA A 161 -1.65 21.52 8.10
CA ALA A 161 -2.40 21.92 6.92
C ALA A 161 -2.54 23.44 6.84
N VAL A 162 -2.43 23.96 5.62
CA VAL A 162 -2.69 25.37 5.31
C VAL A 162 -4.18 25.56 5.01
N ALA A 163 -4.73 26.71 5.38
CA ALA A 163 -6.12 27.05 5.08
C ALA A 163 -6.41 26.96 3.58
N GLY A 164 -7.53 26.33 3.23
CA GLY A 164 -7.93 26.13 1.84
C GLY A 164 -7.51 24.81 1.20
N ILE A 165 -6.68 24.00 1.88
CA ILE A 165 -6.31 22.67 1.40
C ILE A 165 -6.92 21.60 2.30
N VAL A 166 -7.72 20.71 1.71
CA VAL A 166 -8.40 19.62 2.42
C VAL A 166 -7.74 18.29 2.05
N PRO A 167 -7.04 17.62 2.99
CA PRO A 167 -6.49 16.30 2.73
C PRO A 167 -7.57 15.22 2.76
N GLU A 168 -7.62 14.39 1.73
CA GLU A 168 -8.46 13.20 1.64
C GLU A 168 -7.58 11.94 1.54
N ILE A 169 -7.89 10.93 2.37
CA ILE A 169 -7.15 9.66 2.36
C ILE A 169 -7.95 8.66 1.53
N LEU A 170 -7.35 8.22 0.43
CA LEU A 170 -7.90 7.22 -0.47
C LEU A 170 -7.44 5.81 -0.10
N ASP A 171 -8.29 4.84 -0.39
CA ASP A 171 -7.90 3.44 -0.32
C ASP A 171 -6.96 3.05 -1.45
N LEU A 172 -6.07 2.13 -1.15
CA LEU A 172 -5.15 1.55 -2.11
C LEU A 172 -5.88 0.79 -3.21
N LYS A 173 -5.42 0.95 -4.44
CA LYS A 173 -5.83 0.13 -5.57
C LYS A 173 -4.64 -0.73 -6.00
N TYR A 174 -4.68 -2.01 -5.68
CA TYR A 174 -3.64 -2.97 -6.04
C TYR A 174 -3.78 -3.45 -7.48
N LEU A 175 -2.66 -3.58 -8.17
CA LEU A 175 -2.52 -4.35 -9.39
C LEU A 175 -1.75 -5.63 -9.04
N TYR A 176 -2.42 -6.77 -9.07
CA TYR A 176 -1.80 -8.06 -8.81
C TYR A 176 -1.23 -8.63 -10.11
N ILE A 177 -0.04 -9.16 -10.03
CA ILE A 177 0.58 -9.94 -11.11
C ILE A 177 0.50 -11.41 -10.70
N GLU A 178 -0.35 -12.15 -11.39
CA GLU A 178 -0.47 -13.60 -11.22
C GLU A 178 0.49 -14.29 -12.17
N VAL A 179 1.26 -15.22 -11.63
CA VAL A 179 2.31 -15.91 -12.35
C VAL A 179 2.01 -17.39 -12.38
N ASP A 180 2.01 -17.96 -13.58
CA ASP A 180 1.96 -19.39 -13.82
C ASP A 180 3.27 -19.80 -14.51
N SER A 181 4.11 -20.55 -13.80
CA SER A 181 5.45 -20.91 -14.26
C SER A 181 5.64 -22.42 -14.30
N LYS A 182 5.98 -22.94 -15.46
CA LYS A 182 6.42 -24.33 -15.65
C LYS A 182 7.93 -24.35 -15.64
N VAL A 183 8.51 -25.00 -14.64
CA VAL A 183 9.96 -25.08 -14.46
C VAL A 183 10.45 -26.47 -14.82
N TYR A 184 11.47 -26.52 -15.66
CA TYR A 184 12.18 -27.73 -16.02
C TYR A 184 13.48 -27.82 -15.21
N TYR A 185 13.78 -28.97 -14.64
CA TYR A 185 14.94 -29.17 -13.79
C TYR A 185 15.61 -30.53 -14.03
N ASN A 186 16.90 -30.60 -13.70
CA ASN A 186 17.66 -31.84 -13.80
C ASN A 186 17.46 -32.67 -12.52
N THR A 187 16.82 -33.82 -12.64
CA THR A 187 16.50 -34.73 -11.54
C THR A 187 17.75 -35.33 -10.85
N ASN A 188 18.89 -35.36 -11.54
CA ASN A 188 20.14 -35.84 -10.95
C ASN A 188 20.81 -34.84 -10.00
N MET A 189 20.42 -33.57 -10.11
CA MET A 189 20.96 -32.48 -9.29
C MET A 189 19.99 -32.00 -8.19
N ALA A 190 18.78 -32.51 -8.18
CA ALA A 190 17.74 -32.13 -7.24
C ALA A 190 17.38 -33.29 -6.31
N PRO A 191 17.38 -33.09 -4.98
CA PRO A 191 17.01 -34.14 -4.02
C PRO A 191 15.53 -34.53 -4.10
N SER A 192 14.64 -33.58 -4.37
CA SER A 192 13.20 -33.84 -4.63
C SER A 192 12.54 -32.70 -5.42
N PRO A 193 11.45 -32.98 -6.16
CA PRO A 193 10.65 -31.95 -6.85
C PRO A 193 10.07 -30.90 -5.88
N GLU A 194 9.63 -31.34 -4.70
CA GLU A 194 9.01 -30.50 -3.67
C GLU A 194 10.00 -29.46 -3.14
N LEU A 195 11.27 -29.86 -2.96
CA LEU A 195 12.32 -28.93 -2.52
C LEU A 195 12.55 -27.82 -3.56
N VAL A 196 12.67 -28.19 -4.82
CA VAL A 196 12.86 -27.22 -5.92
C VAL A 196 11.66 -26.26 -5.98
N SER A 197 10.43 -26.81 -5.94
CA SER A 197 9.19 -26.02 -5.96
C SER A 197 9.12 -25.05 -4.77
N SER A 198 9.36 -25.52 -3.56
CA SER A 198 9.32 -24.67 -2.35
C SER A 198 10.39 -23.58 -2.36
N THR A 199 11.59 -23.90 -2.87
CA THR A 199 12.69 -22.93 -2.98
C THR A 199 12.32 -21.82 -3.99
N ILE A 200 11.79 -22.19 -5.13
CA ILE A 200 11.31 -21.23 -6.15
C ILE A 200 10.20 -20.34 -5.58
N GLN A 201 9.20 -20.93 -4.91
CA GLN A 201 8.11 -20.18 -4.30
C GLN A 201 8.61 -19.19 -3.25
N ASN A 202 9.53 -19.62 -2.37
CA ASN A 202 10.12 -18.75 -1.36
C ASN A 202 10.89 -17.58 -1.99
N ASN A 203 11.67 -17.82 -3.03
CA ASN A 203 12.43 -16.78 -3.72
C ASN A 203 11.50 -15.82 -4.51
N ALA A 204 10.45 -16.35 -5.14
CA ALA A 204 9.42 -15.54 -5.79
C ALA A 204 8.68 -14.65 -4.78
N ASN A 205 8.32 -15.16 -3.61
CA ASN A 205 7.69 -14.40 -2.54
C ASN A 205 8.64 -13.31 -2.00
N LYS A 206 9.91 -13.63 -1.75
CA LYS A 206 10.91 -12.62 -1.35
C LYS A 206 11.05 -11.49 -2.39
N TYR A 207 11.01 -11.85 -3.67
CA TYR A 207 11.02 -10.84 -4.74
C TYR A 207 9.75 -10.00 -4.76
N ALA A 208 8.58 -10.61 -4.57
CA ALA A 208 7.31 -9.91 -4.49
C ALA A 208 7.24 -8.92 -3.31
N GLU A 209 7.79 -9.30 -2.16
CA GLU A 209 7.86 -8.48 -0.94
C GLU A 209 9.01 -7.45 -0.96
N SER A 210 9.85 -7.48 -1.99
CA SER A 210 10.99 -6.56 -2.07
C SER A 210 10.53 -5.10 -2.19
N THR A 211 11.34 -4.18 -1.68
CA THR A 211 11.11 -2.72 -1.80
C THR A 211 11.04 -2.23 -3.24
N GLU A 212 11.47 -3.05 -4.20
CA GLU A 212 11.37 -2.72 -5.63
C GLU A 212 9.92 -2.84 -6.14
N LEU A 213 9.17 -3.85 -5.70
CA LEU A 213 7.79 -4.10 -6.12
C LEU A 213 6.75 -3.58 -5.13
N ASN A 214 7.10 -3.50 -3.85
CA ASN A 214 6.18 -3.18 -2.78
C ASN A 214 6.09 -1.68 -2.48
N LYS A 215 6.04 -0.84 -3.52
CA LYS A 215 5.93 0.62 -3.43
C LYS A 215 5.06 1.20 -4.54
N TYR A 216 4.62 2.45 -4.35
CA TYR A 216 3.95 3.18 -5.42
C TYR A 216 4.87 3.38 -6.63
N GLY A 217 4.28 3.28 -7.84
CA GLY A 217 5.01 3.40 -9.09
C GLY A 217 6.00 2.26 -9.36
N ALA A 218 5.90 1.16 -8.63
CA ALA A 218 6.69 -0.03 -8.88
C ALA A 218 6.45 -0.58 -10.29
N ARG A 219 7.50 -1.09 -10.90
CA ARG A 219 7.43 -1.71 -12.22
C ARG A 219 7.88 -3.16 -12.15
N PHE A 220 6.97 -4.06 -12.45
CA PHE A 220 7.33 -5.46 -12.61
C PHE A 220 8.14 -5.65 -13.90
N LYS A 221 9.30 -6.29 -13.78
CA LYS A 221 10.16 -6.64 -14.92
C LYS A 221 10.14 -8.14 -15.13
N TYR A 222 9.54 -8.57 -16.23
CA TYR A 222 9.39 -9.98 -16.58
C TYR A 222 10.74 -10.72 -16.60
N SER A 223 11.74 -10.16 -17.29
CA SER A 223 13.08 -10.76 -17.39
C SER A 223 13.77 -10.92 -16.02
N LYS A 224 13.53 -9.99 -15.09
CA LYS A 224 14.07 -10.10 -13.74
C LYS A 224 13.40 -11.22 -12.95
N PHE A 225 12.09 -11.38 -13.11
CA PHE A 225 11.35 -12.47 -12.49
C PHE A 225 11.81 -13.84 -13.03
N LEU A 226 11.99 -13.98 -14.37
CA LEU A 226 12.54 -15.20 -14.95
C LEU A 226 13.89 -15.55 -14.35
N LYS A 227 14.77 -14.55 -14.21
CA LYS A 227 16.07 -14.75 -13.56
C LYS A 227 15.92 -15.18 -12.11
N VAL A 228 15.01 -14.63 -11.33
CA VAL A 228 14.75 -15.07 -9.94
C VAL A 228 14.35 -16.54 -9.90
N VAL A 229 13.56 -17.01 -10.86
CA VAL A 229 13.18 -18.42 -10.97
C VAL A 229 14.38 -19.30 -11.36
N ASP A 230 15.12 -18.90 -12.39
CA ASP A 230 16.27 -19.66 -12.89
C ASP A 230 17.40 -19.77 -11.84
N ASP A 231 17.67 -18.68 -11.14
CA ASP A 231 18.73 -18.63 -10.09
C ASP A 231 18.28 -19.25 -8.74
N SER A 232 17.04 -19.74 -8.65
CA SER A 232 16.49 -20.26 -7.38
C SER A 232 17.14 -21.58 -6.94
N HIS A 233 17.53 -22.41 -7.87
CA HIS A 233 18.21 -23.69 -7.60
C HIS A 233 19.08 -24.09 -8.79
N GLU A 234 20.26 -24.64 -8.53
CA GLU A 234 21.22 -25.04 -9.56
C GLU A 234 20.72 -26.12 -10.52
N SER A 235 19.72 -26.92 -10.09
CA SER A 235 19.08 -27.93 -10.94
C SER A 235 18.15 -27.36 -11.99
N VAL A 236 17.71 -26.10 -11.87
CA VAL A 236 16.79 -25.46 -12.82
C VAL A 236 17.50 -25.28 -14.16
N THR A 237 16.90 -25.78 -15.23
CA THR A 237 17.45 -25.69 -16.59
C THR A 237 16.74 -24.67 -17.46
N SER A 238 15.44 -24.49 -17.28
CA SER A 238 14.66 -23.49 -17.99
C SER A 238 13.30 -23.30 -17.33
N ASN A 239 12.63 -22.18 -17.64
CA ASN A 239 11.25 -21.94 -17.23
C ASN A 239 10.40 -21.40 -18.39
N ILE A 240 9.11 -21.70 -18.37
CA ILE A 240 8.09 -21.12 -19.24
C ILE A 240 7.07 -20.46 -18.35
N THR A 241 7.05 -19.12 -18.34
CA THR A 241 6.25 -18.34 -17.41
C THR A 241 5.20 -17.52 -18.16
N THR A 242 3.96 -17.64 -17.72
CA THR A 242 2.83 -16.85 -18.21
C THR A 242 2.39 -15.86 -17.12
N LEU A 243 2.10 -14.63 -17.51
CA LEU A 243 1.65 -13.58 -16.63
C LEU A 243 0.19 -13.21 -16.89
N ARG A 244 -0.53 -12.92 -15.81
CA ARG A 244 -1.87 -12.34 -15.85
C ARG A 244 -1.90 -11.14 -14.90
N MET A 245 -2.64 -10.11 -15.30
CA MET A 245 -2.90 -8.97 -14.44
C MET A 245 -4.29 -9.10 -13.83
N ARG A 246 -4.41 -8.86 -12.51
CA ARG A 246 -5.69 -8.86 -11.80
C ARG A 246 -5.89 -7.54 -11.05
N ARG A 247 -7.11 -7.06 -11.07
CA ARG A 247 -7.60 -6.01 -10.19
C ARG A 247 -8.88 -6.45 -9.51
N ASP A 248 -8.99 -6.13 -8.24
CA ASP A 248 -10.19 -6.40 -7.46
C ASP A 248 -11.09 -5.16 -7.50
N LEU A 249 -12.35 -5.36 -7.89
CA LEU A 249 -13.37 -4.32 -7.96
C LEU A 249 -14.37 -4.52 -6.81
N ARG A 250 -14.56 -3.48 -5.99
CA ARG A 250 -15.66 -3.43 -5.04
C ARG A 250 -16.83 -2.72 -5.67
N VAL A 251 -17.91 -3.45 -5.87
CA VAL A 251 -19.15 -2.93 -6.46
C VAL A 251 -20.03 -2.33 -5.37
N VAL A 252 -20.67 -1.20 -5.67
CA VAL A 252 -21.71 -0.62 -4.79
C VAL A 252 -22.99 -1.40 -5.03
N LEU A 253 -23.48 -2.05 -3.99
CA LEU A 253 -24.73 -2.82 -4.06
C LEU A 253 -25.93 -1.88 -4.16
N ASN A 254 -26.90 -2.25 -5.00
CA ASN A 254 -28.16 -1.52 -5.20
C ASN A 254 -27.99 -0.05 -5.68
N GLY A 255 -26.92 0.23 -6.41
CA GLY A 255 -26.64 1.55 -6.97
C GLY A 255 -26.28 1.48 -8.45
N PHE A 256 -26.83 2.39 -9.24
CA PHE A 256 -26.39 2.59 -10.62
C PHE A 256 -25.03 3.30 -10.60
N ALA A 257 -23.98 2.60 -10.96
CA ALA A 257 -22.63 3.17 -11.03
C ALA A 257 -21.90 2.68 -12.28
N GLU A 258 -21.19 3.59 -12.92
CA GLU A 258 -20.21 3.26 -13.95
C GLU A 258 -18.88 2.92 -13.28
N TYR A 259 -18.24 1.86 -13.71
CA TYR A 259 -16.94 1.45 -13.18
C TYR A 259 -15.88 1.51 -14.27
N GLN A 260 -14.86 2.31 -14.05
CA GLN A 260 -13.69 2.37 -14.89
C GLN A 260 -12.49 1.72 -14.17
N ILE A 261 -11.91 0.69 -14.80
CA ILE A 261 -10.80 -0.10 -14.25
C ILE A 261 -9.62 0.04 -15.21
N GLY A 262 -8.62 0.82 -14.81
CA GLY A 262 -7.37 0.97 -15.56
C GLY A 262 -6.30 0.01 -15.06
N PHE A 263 -5.62 -0.68 -15.95
CA PHE A 263 -4.49 -1.56 -15.65
C PHE A 263 -3.14 -0.89 -15.92
N GLY A 264 -3.14 0.25 -16.64
CA GLY A 264 -1.93 0.99 -16.97
C GLY A 264 -0.98 0.29 -17.94
N ASN A 265 -1.43 -0.78 -18.57
CA ASN A 265 -0.68 -1.55 -19.56
C ASN A 265 -1.61 -2.02 -20.67
N LYS A 266 -1.06 -2.10 -21.87
CA LYS A 266 -1.77 -2.66 -23.03
C LYS A 266 -2.19 -4.10 -22.75
N PHE A 267 -3.43 -4.45 -23.13
CA PHE A 267 -3.89 -5.83 -23.09
C PHE A 267 -3.51 -6.58 -24.36
N GLN A 268 -3.16 -7.84 -24.20
CA GLN A 268 -2.93 -8.71 -25.33
C GLN A 268 -4.25 -9.36 -25.75
N VAL A 269 -4.68 -9.13 -26.99
CA VAL A 269 -5.78 -9.85 -27.61
C VAL A 269 -5.22 -11.15 -28.18
N LYS A 270 -5.44 -12.25 -27.45
CA LYS A 270 -5.00 -13.59 -27.83
C LYS A 270 -5.98 -14.23 -28.79
N ASP A 271 -7.27 -14.10 -28.47
CA ASP A 271 -8.36 -14.69 -29.22
C ASP A 271 -9.23 -13.59 -29.86
N PRO A 272 -9.34 -13.56 -31.21
CA PRO A 272 -10.21 -12.59 -31.88
C PRO A 272 -11.70 -12.84 -31.64
N ASP A 273 -12.07 -14.07 -31.26
CA ASP A 273 -13.46 -14.46 -31.00
C ASP A 273 -13.91 -14.07 -29.56
N GLY A 274 -13.00 -13.51 -28.77
CA GLY A 274 -13.30 -12.96 -27.45
C GLY A 274 -12.77 -13.78 -26.28
N PHE A 275 -13.28 -13.49 -25.07
CA PHE A 275 -12.87 -14.15 -23.82
C PHE A 275 -11.39 -13.93 -23.43
N ASN A 276 -10.79 -12.83 -23.88
CA ASN A 276 -9.43 -12.45 -23.50
C ASN A 276 -9.34 -11.98 -22.04
N ILE A 277 -10.44 -11.39 -21.53
CA ILE A 277 -10.58 -11.03 -20.11
C ILE A 277 -11.56 -11.98 -19.42
N LYS A 278 -11.35 -12.18 -18.12
CA LYS A 278 -12.21 -13.01 -17.27
C LYS A 278 -12.36 -12.36 -15.90
N THR A 279 -13.54 -12.49 -15.30
CA THR A 279 -13.77 -12.15 -13.92
C THR A 279 -13.94 -13.42 -13.08
N SER A 280 -13.90 -13.27 -11.74
CA SER A 280 -14.52 -14.24 -10.85
C SER A 280 -16.03 -14.27 -11.09
N ALA A 281 -16.68 -15.35 -10.63
CA ALA A 281 -18.13 -15.45 -10.65
C ALA A 281 -18.75 -14.36 -9.77
N PHE A 282 -19.85 -13.78 -10.26
CA PHE A 282 -20.68 -12.86 -9.49
C PHE A 282 -22.16 -13.08 -9.82
N ARG A 283 -23.05 -12.51 -9.01
CA ARG A 283 -24.48 -12.62 -9.22
C ARG A 283 -25.09 -11.26 -9.56
N ILE A 284 -26.06 -11.30 -10.45
CA ILE A 284 -26.85 -10.14 -10.85
C ILE A 284 -28.29 -10.40 -10.40
N ASP A 285 -28.96 -9.37 -9.92
CA ASP A 285 -30.36 -9.48 -9.51
C ASP A 285 -31.24 -9.93 -10.69
N GLY A 286 -32.15 -10.86 -10.42
CA GLY A 286 -33.00 -11.49 -11.43
C GLY A 286 -32.33 -12.64 -12.21
N ILE A 287 -31.05 -12.98 -11.97
CA ILE A 287 -30.34 -14.09 -12.62
C ILE A 287 -29.89 -15.09 -11.55
N SER A 288 -30.44 -16.31 -11.60
CA SER A 288 -30.15 -17.36 -10.61
C SER A 288 -28.77 -18.03 -10.77
N GLN A 289 -28.13 -17.85 -11.91
CA GLN A 289 -26.87 -18.48 -12.25
C GLN A 289 -25.68 -17.56 -11.94
N ASP A 290 -24.50 -18.14 -11.74
CA ASP A 290 -23.27 -17.40 -11.66
C ASP A 290 -22.92 -16.81 -13.03
N VAL A 291 -22.56 -15.54 -13.04
CA VAL A 291 -22.28 -14.74 -14.23
C VAL A 291 -20.82 -14.33 -14.23
N TYR A 292 -20.27 -14.23 -15.44
CA TYR A 292 -18.88 -13.82 -15.70
C TYR A 292 -18.88 -12.68 -16.71
N LEU A 293 -17.86 -11.84 -16.68
CA LEU A 293 -17.63 -10.83 -17.71
C LEU A 293 -16.67 -11.36 -18.77
N GLY A 294 -17.03 -11.20 -20.03
CA GLY A 294 -16.21 -11.48 -21.18
C GLY A 294 -16.13 -10.27 -22.11
N ASP A 295 -15.18 -10.32 -23.02
CA ASP A 295 -14.94 -9.30 -24.04
C ASP A 295 -15.12 -9.88 -25.43
N LEU A 296 -15.50 -9.03 -26.38
CA LEU A 296 -15.50 -9.31 -27.80
C LEU A 296 -14.73 -8.20 -28.52
N PRO A 297 -13.53 -8.50 -29.03
CA PRO A 297 -12.71 -7.53 -29.74
C PRO A 297 -13.39 -7.08 -31.03
N ARG A 298 -13.18 -5.82 -31.39
CA ARG A 298 -13.48 -5.32 -32.72
C ARG A 298 -12.40 -5.79 -33.73
N PRO A 299 -12.67 -5.69 -35.04
CA PRO A 299 -11.71 -6.12 -36.07
C PRO A 299 -10.35 -5.40 -36.00
N ASP A 300 -10.33 -4.17 -35.49
CA ASP A 300 -9.11 -3.37 -35.27
C ASP A 300 -8.26 -3.90 -34.10
N ARG A 301 -8.85 -4.71 -33.19
CA ARG A 301 -8.23 -5.21 -31.95
C ARG A 301 -7.72 -4.12 -31.02
N GLU A 302 -8.15 -2.89 -31.21
CA GLU A 302 -7.80 -1.76 -30.34
C GLU A 302 -8.85 -1.57 -29.25
N THR A 303 -10.12 -1.82 -29.61
CA THR A 303 -11.27 -1.73 -28.72
C THR A 303 -12.15 -2.97 -28.79
N GLY A 304 -13.03 -3.13 -27.82
CA GLY A 304 -14.01 -4.22 -27.80
C GLY A 304 -15.25 -3.87 -27.01
N THR A 305 -16.26 -4.74 -27.09
CA THR A 305 -17.47 -4.66 -26.28
C THR A 305 -17.47 -5.70 -25.19
N LEU A 306 -18.10 -5.40 -24.08
CA LEU A 306 -18.22 -6.30 -22.94
C LEU A 306 -19.60 -6.96 -22.93
N PHE A 307 -19.62 -8.20 -22.45
CA PHE A 307 -20.85 -8.95 -22.27
C PHE A 307 -20.79 -9.81 -21.01
N PHE A 308 -21.97 -10.13 -20.46
CA PHE A 308 -22.08 -11.11 -19.39
C PHE A 308 -22.43 -12.47 -19.96
N PHE A 309 -21.80 -13.51 -19.43
CA PHE A 309 -22.07 -14.89 -19.78
C PHE A 309 -22.15 -15.80 -18.57
N SER A 310 -22.83 -16.92 -18.71
CA SER A 310 -22.91 -17.97 -17.71
C SER A 310 -22.39 -19.29 -18.29
N LEU A 311 -21.94 -20.17 -17.42
CA LEU A 311 -21.60 -21.55 -17.74
C LEU A 311 -22.73 -22.44 -17.21
N PRO A 312 -23.55 -23.05 -18.09
CA PRO A 312 -24.84 -23.63 -17.69
C PRO A 312 -24.78 -24.90 -16.86
N ALA A 313 -23.64 -25.56 -16.78
CA ALA A 313 -23.48 -26.74 -15.93
C ALA A 313 -21.99 -26.96 -15.58
N VAL A 314 -21.76 -27.66 -14.47
CA VAL A 314 -20.43 -28.17 -14.10
C VAL A 314 -19.94 -29.10 -15.22
N GLY A 315 -18.85 -28.72 -15.88
CA GLY A 315 -18.28 -29.45 -17.03
C GLY A 315 -18.72 -28.96 -18.43
N SER A 316 -19.71 -28.05 -18.53
CA SER A 316 -20.01 -27.40 -19.80
C SER A 316 -18.97 -26.34 -20.13
N GLN A 317 -18.35 -26.48 -21.33
CA GLN A 317 -17.38 -25.50 -21.83
C GLN A 317 -18.03 -24.44 -22.73
N THR A 318 -19.33 -24.58 -23.00
CA THR A 318 -20.04 -23.68 -23.93
C THR A 318 -20.67 -22.54 -23.16
N PRO A 319 -20.16 -21.28 -23.25
CA PRO A 319 -20.70 -20.14 -22.55
C PRO A 319 -22.03 -19.71 -23.18
N THR A 320 -22.99 -19.37 -22.35
CA THR A 320 -24.26 -18.77 -22.78
C THR A 320 -24.24 -17.28 -22.48
N ILE A 321 -24.43 -16.44 -23.50
CA ILE A 321 -24.44 -14.99 -23.31
C ILE A 321 -25.76 -14.60 -22.64
N VAL A 322 -25.63 -13.96 -21.46
CA VAL A 322 -26.75 -13.50 -20.64
C VAL A 322 -27.17 -12.08 -21.03
N ARG A 323 -26.19 -11.19 -21.19
CA ARG A 323 -26.42 -9.78 -21.54
C ARG A 323 -25.28 -9.25 -22.40
N ARG A 324 -25.63 -8.57 -23.52
CA ARG A 324 -24.66 -7.92 -24.41
C ARG A 324 -24.52 -6.44 -24.08
N ASN A 325 -23.43 -5.82 -24.54
CA ASN A 325 -23.20 -4.38 -24.48
C ASN A 325 -23.25 -3.81 -23.04
N VAL A 326 -22.66 -4.54 -22.08
CA VAL A 326 -22.58 -4.10 -20.67
C VAL A 326 -21.43 -3.13 -20.40
N GLY A 327 -20.66 -2.80 -21.44
CA GLY A 327 -19.54 -1.88 -21.37
C GLY A 327 -18.63 -1.98 -22.57
N PHE A 328 -17.46 -1.37 -22.46
CA PHE A 328 -16.44 -1.40 -23.49
C PHE A 328 -15.05 -1.60 -22.88
N ILE A 329 -14.12 -2.07 -23.72
CA ILE A 329 -12.72 -2.29 -23.37
C ILE A 329 -11.83 -1.57 -24.39
N ASP A 330 -10.82 -0.87 -23.87
CA ASP A 330 -9.73 -0.29 -24.64
C ASP A 330 -8.47 -1.13 -24.37
N TYR A 331 -8.06 -1.91 -25.36
CA TYR A 331 -6.91 -2.80 -25.22
C TYR A 331 -5.58 -2.05 -25.27
N ILE A 332 -5.52 -0.89 -25.96
CA ILE A 332 -4.30 -0.08 -26.08
C ILE A 332 -3.96 0.57 -24.74
N ASN A 333 -4.95 1.22 -24.14
CA ASN A 333 -4.77 1.91 -22.85
C ASN A 333 -4.95 1.00 -21.64
N GLY A 334 -5.43 -0.24 -21.86
CA GLY A 334 -5.67 -1.20 -20.77
C GLY A 334 -6.76 -0.73 -19.83
N VAL A 335 -7.88 -0.26 -20.38
CA VAL A 335 -9.00 0.28 -19.61
C VAL A 335 -10.27 -0.53 -19.90
N ILE A 336 -10.96 -0.91 -18.84
CA ILE A 336 -12.25 -1.60 -18.87
C ILE A 336 -13.27 -0.65 -18.27
N THR A 337 -14.34 -0.34 -19.03
CA THR A 337 -15.47 0.46 -18.56
C THR A 337 -16.72 -0.39 -18.54
N ILE A 338 -17.34 -0.52 -17.37
CA ILE A 338 -18.59 -1.25 -17.16
C ILE A 338 -19.68 -0.21 -16.97
N ASN A 339 -20.69 -0.24 -17.84
CA ASN A 339 -21.84 0.67 -17.76
C ASN A 339 -22.71 0.32 -16.53
N PRO A 340 -23.55 1.27 -16.04
CA PRO A 340 -24.51 0.97 -15.00
C PRO A 340 -25.43 -0.18 -15.40
N VAL A 341 -25.52 -1.19 -14.55
CA VAL A 341 -26.28 -2.42 -14.82
C VAL A 341 -27.40 -2.59 -13.82
#